data_87e69f5d902188c4314f0c0872755f28
#
_entry.id   87e69f5d902188c4314f0c0872755f28
#
_cell.length_a   1.000
_cell.length_b   1.000
_cell.length_c   1.000
_cell.angle_alpha   90.00
_cell.angle_beta   90.00
_cell.angle_gamma   90.00
#
_symmetry.space_group_name_H-M   'P 1'
#
loop_
_entity.id
_entity.type
_entity.pdbx_description
1 polymer ?
#
loop_
_entity_poly.entity_id
_entity_poly.type
_entity_poly.pdbx_seq_one_letter_code
_entity_poly.pdbx_strand_id
1 'polypeptide(L)'
;MNWIRDFGMQEAAQPARTVEDASREMRQELIDLFFGLAEQNAGGGLSDERLHRVISQSLGIAPAGNPYGGYRYAAGRDIGGVPWQRIYDLISRLRPLFDGAHVSDQYLEGVNRILAGYGAAWDLWADGRLHRVLPAAAQQMVNAAFQELQNPRYAAALQLMNNARDAYDDRPRRDRDACANVFDAMESVAKIKSNRPNDTFGAVKNYIEQNHLLRQEVINILTGLNAMRNGHFGHGMQEVFDLTAAEVDFVYLNCISVILLLMRTP
;
A
#
# COMPACT_ATOMS: atom_id res chain seq x y z
N MET A 1 -38.32 0.04 -14.23
CA MET A 1 -37.41 0.78 -13.36
C MET A 1 -36.42 -0.23 -12.82
N ASN A 2 -35.13 -0.15 -13.24
CA ASN A 2 -34.13 -1.14 -12.84
C ASN A 2 -33.30 -0.50 -11.72
N TRP A 3 -33.68 -0.76 -10.50
CA TRP A 3 -33.15 -0.19 -9.25
C TRP A 3 -31.62 -0.28 -9.16
N ILE A 4 -31.05 -1.30 -9.75
CA ILE A 4 -29.60 -1.59 -9.69
C ILE A 4 -28.82 -0.60 -10.57
N ARG A 5 -29.39 -0.18 -11.71
CA ARG A 5 -28.78 0.74 -12.65
C ARG A 5 -28.87 2.20 -12.20
N ASP A 6 -29.96 2.53 -11.48
CA ASP A 6 -30.30 3.92 -11.14
C ASP A 6 -29.58 4.43 -9.86
N PHE A 7 -29.05 3.52 -9.03
CA PHE A 7 -28.36 3.88 -7.78
C PHE A 7 -26.87 3.53 -7.73
N GLY A 8 -26.24 3.18 -8.85
CA GLY A 8 -24.78 2.90 -8.90
C GLY A 8 -24.32 1.71 -8.04
N MET A 9 -25.23 0.82 -7.65
CA MET A 9 -24.95 -0.34 -6.78
C MET A 9 -24.57 -1.61 -7.55
N GLN A 10 -24.09 -1.45 -8.80
CA GLN A 10 -23.60 -2.60 -9.58
C GLN A 10 -22.19 -2.37 -10.09
N GLU A 11 -21.22 -2.39 -9.18
CA GLU A 11 -20.12 -3.30 -9.44
C GLU A 11 -20.47 -4.58 -8.67
N ALA A 12 -20.57 -5.70 -9.39
CA ALA A 12 -20.66 -7.02 -8.76
C ALA A 12 -19.59 -7.07 -7.68
N ALA A 13 -19.96 -7.49 -6.47
CA ALA A 13 -19.01 -7.58 -5.37
C ALA A 13 -17.75 -8.25 -5.90
N GLN A 14 -16.68 -7.47 -6.07
CA GLN A 14 -15.42 -8.04 -6.52
C GLN A 14 -15.09 -9.16 -5.53
N PRO A 15 -14.73 -10.36 -6.00
CA PRO A 15 -14.41 -11.45 -5.10
C PRO A 15 -13.38 -10.95 -4.09
N ALA A 16 -13.53 -11.36 -2.84
CA ALA A 16 -12.61 -10.96 -1.77
C ALA A 16 -11.17 -11.16 -2.26
N ARG A 17 -10.41 -10.07 -2.40
CA ARG A 17 -9.05 -10.14 -2.94
C ARG A 17 -8.16 -10.82 -1.91
N THR A 18 -7.32 -11.75 -2.39
CA THR A 18 -6.39 -12.49 -1.54
C THR A 18 -5.15 -11.65 -1.27
N VAL A 19 -4.87 -11.41 0.00
CA VAL A 19 -3.70 -10.61 0.45
C VAL A 19 -2.45 -11.47 0.60
N GLU A 20 -2.62 -12.75 0.95
CA GLU A 20 -1.56 -13.65 1.42
C GLU A 20 -1.48 -14.92 0.57
N ASP A 21 -1.45 -14.77 -0.75
CA ASP A 21 -1.25 -15.88 -1.67
C ASP A 21 -0.56 -15.43 -2.96
N ALA A 22 0.12 -16.37 -3.60
CA ALA A 22 0.60 -16.32 -4.98
C ALA A 22 0.53 -17.74 -5.53
N SER A 23 -0.56 -18.07 -6.21
CA SER A 23 -0.80 -19.40 -6.74
C SER A 23 0.30 -19.84 -7.73
N ARG A 24 0.42 -21.14 -7.97
CA ARG A 24 1.41 -21.68 -8.91
C ARG A 24 1.19 -21.13 -10.32
N GLU A 25 -0.05 -21.00 -10.74
CA GLU A 25 -0.44 -20.48 -12.06
C GLU A 25 -0.06 -19.00 -12.18
N MET A 26 -0.37 -18.18 -11.17
CA MET A 26 0.03 -16.77 -11.14
C MET A 26 1.56 -16.61 -11.25
N ARG A 27 2.32 -17.43 -10.52
CA ARG A 27 3.78 -17.41 -10.57
C ARG A 27 4.30 -17.74 -11.95
N GLN A 28 3.69 -18.72 -12.62
CA GLN A 28 4.07 -19.10 -13.98
C GLN A 28 3.77 -17.99 -14.99
N GLU A 29 2.61 -17.35 -14.89
CA GLU A 29 2.26 -16.22 -15.77
C GLU A 29 3.20 -15.02 -15.57
N LEU A 30 3.63 -14.75 -14.33
CA LEU A 30 4.64 -13.71 -14.06
C LEU A 30 5.98 -14.04 -14.73
N ILE A 31 6.47 -15.29 -14.64
CA ILE A 31 7.69 -15.71 -15.34
C ILE A 31 7.53 -15.55 -16.85
N ASP A 32 6.39 -15.95 -17.40
CA ASP A 32 6.12 -15.86 -18.83
C ASP A 32 6.10 -14.41 -19.30
N LEU A 33 5.53 -13.51 -18.51
CA LEU A 33 5.57 -12.08 -18.75
C LEU A 33 7.01 -11.54 -18.74
N PHE A 34 7.79 -11.85 -17.70
CA PHE A 34 9.13 -11.30 -17.53
C PHE A 34 10.07 -11.73 -18.67
N PHE A 35 10.05 -13.01 -19.05
CA PHE A 35 10.85 -13.52 -20.16
C PHE A 35 10.35 -13.00 -21.51
N GLY A 36 9.04 -12.90 -21.74
CA GLY A 36 8.49 -12.31 -22.96
C GLY A 36 8.88 -10.83 -23.14
N LEU A 37 8.90 -10.05 -22.06
CA LEU A 37 9.37 -8.66 -22.11
C LEU A 37 10.89 -8.57 -22.32
N ALA A 38 11.68 -9.49 -21.77
CA ALA A 38 13.12 -9.56 -22.02
C ALA A 38 13.44 -9.86 -23.48
N GLU A 39 12.73 -10.81 -24.10
CA GLU A 39 12.83 -11.12 -25.54
C GLU A 39 12.51 -9.91 -26.42
N GLN A 40 11.47 -9.13 -26.09
CA GLN A 40 11.12 -7.90 -26.81
C GLN A 40 12.18 -6.80 -26.63
N ASN A 41 12.90 -6.79 -25.50
CA ASN A 41 13.95 -5.84 -25.18
C ASN A 41 15.37 -6.37 -25.49
N ALA A 42 15.49 -7.36 -26.39
CA ALA A 42 16.76 -8.02 -26.70
C ALA A 42 17.84 -7.05 -27.21
N GLY A 43 17.45 -5.89 -27.79
CA GLY A 43 18.36 -4.78 -28.12
C GLY A 43 18.92 -4.03 -26.91
N GLY A 44 18.30 -4.15 -25.73
CA GLY A 44 18.69 -3.48 -24.47
C GLY A 44 19.62 -4.33 -23.57
N GLY A 45 20.05 -5.51 -24.00
CA GLY A 45 21.04 -6.33 -23.29
C GLY A 45 20.51 -7.12 -22.09
N LEU A 46 19.19 -7.34 -21.99
CA LEU A 46 18.60 -8.22 -20.99
C LEU A 46 18.44 -9.63 -21.56
N SER A 47 19.47 -10.47 -21.39
CA SER A 47 19.41 -11.89 -21.79
C SER A 47 18.66 -12.74 -20.76
N ASP A 48 18.14 -13.89 -21.19
CA ASP A 48 17.48 -14.88 -20.32
C ASP A 48 18.38 -15.31 -19.15
N GLU A 49 19.68 -15.48 -19.39
CA GLU A 49 20.65 -15.79 -18.35
C GLU A 49 20.72 -14.67 -17.30
N ARG A 50 20.81 -13.41 -17.76
CA ARG A 50 20.87 -12.25 -16.87
C ARG A 50 19.59 -12.12 -16.06
N LEU A 51 18.42 -12.26 -16.71
CA LEU A 51 17.12 -12.20 -16.04
C LEU A 51 16.99 -13.30 -14.99
N HIS A 52 17.29 -14.57 -15.36
CA HIS A 52 17.29 -15.69 -14.40
C HIS A 52 18.23 -15.43 -13.22
N ARG A 53 19.44 -14.92 -13.47
CA ARG A 53 20.40 -14.59 -12.40
C ARG A 53 19.82 -13.56 -11.42
N VAL A 54 19.18 -12.51 -11.92
CA VAL A 54 18.55 -11.49 -11.06
C VAL A 54 17.37 -12.06 -10.28
N ILE A 55 16.53 -12.90 -10.91
CA ILE A 55 15.43 -13.60 -10.24
C ILE A 55 15.97 -14.46 -9.10
N SER A 56 16.91 -15.35 -9.36
CA SER A 56 17.48 -16.26 -8.35
C SER A 56 18.12 -15.47 -7.19
N GLN A 57 18.92 -14.45 -7.49
CA GLN A 57 19.54 -13.59 -6.48
C GLN A 57 18.49 -12.85 -5.63
N SER A 58 17.44 -12.34 -6.24
CA SER A 58 16.34 -11.66 -5.54
C SER A 58 15.60 -12.61 -4.59
N LEU A 59 15.53 -13.87 -4.93
CA LEU A 59 14.92 -14.93 -4.12
C LEU A 59 15.89 -15.53 -3.09
N GLY A 60 17.18 -15.15 -3.12
CA GLY A 60 18.21 -15.72 -2.25
C GLY A 60 18.63 -17.14 -2.66
N ILE A 61 18.50 -17.48 -3.96
CA ILE A 61 18.83 -18.79 -4.54
C ILE A 61 20.09 -18.64 -5.37
N ALA A 62 20.98 -19.62 -5.34
CA ALA A 62 22.15 -19.65 -6.24
C ALA A 62 21.71 -19.86 -7.71
N PRO A 63 22.07 -18.95 -8.63
CA PRO A 63 21.66 -19.08 -10.02
C PRO A 63 22.32 -20.29 -10.69
N ALA A 64 21.54 -21.03 -11.49
CA ALA A 64 22.07 -22.13 -12.28
C ALA A 64 22.94 -21.61 -13.43
N GLY A 65 24.13 -22.18 -13.63
CA GLY A 65 25.04 -21.74 -14.68
C GLY A 65 24.61 -22.18 -16.10
N ASN A 66 24.06 -23.37 -16.23
CA ASN A 66 23.49 -23.89 -17.50
C ASN A 66 22.33 -24.83 -17.16
N PRO A 67 21.12 -24.31 -16.91
CA PRO A 67 20.01 -25.12 -16.44
C PRO A 67 19.46 -26.03 -17.54
N TYR A 68 19.24 -27.29 -17.18
CA TYR A 68 18.49 -28.21 -18.04
C TYR A 68 17.07 -27.65 -18.27
N GLY A 69 16.61 -27.62 -19.52
CA GLY A 69 15.33 -27.02 -19.88
C GLY A 69 15.35 -25.49 -20.08
N GLY A 70 16.52 -24.85 -19.95
CA GLY A 70 16.71 -23.41 -20.17
C GLY A 70 16.42 -22.53 -18.93
N TYR A 71 16.76 -21.24 -19.04
CA TYR A 71 16.69 -20.30 -17.94
C TYR A 71 15.25 -19.98 -17.49
N ARG A 72 14.29 -19.92 -18.42
CA ARG A 72 12.87 -19.73 -18.12
C ARG A 72 12.29 -20.87 -17.26
N TYR A 73 12.64 -22.13 -17.62
CA TYR A 73 12.24 -23.29 -16.83
C TYR A 73 12.87 -23.27 -15.42
N ALA A 74 14.15 -22.92 -15.34
CA ALA A 74 14.85 -22.79 -14.05
C ALA A 74 14.22 -21.70 -13.16
N ALA A 75 13.90 -20.53 -13.73
CA ALA A 75 13.21 -19.46 -13.03
C ALA A 75 11.83 -19.90 -12.50
N GLY A 76 11.05 -20.63 -13.32
CA GLY A 76 9.75 -21.17 -12.90
C GLY A 76 9.85 -22.15 -11.73
N ARG A 77 10.89 -22.99 -11.72
CA ARG A 77 11.19 -23.87 -10.58
C ARG A 77 11.60 -23.08 -9.33
N ASP A 78 12.48 -22.09 -9.48
CA ASP A 78 13.00 -21.29 -8.37
C ASP A 78 11.87 -20.49 -7.69
N ILE A 79 10.98 -19.89 -8.47
CA ILE A 79 9.83 -19.14 -7.96
C ILE A 79 8.76 -20.03 -7.32
N GLY A 80 8.66 -21.32 -7.76
CA GLY A 80 7.64 -22.26 -7.28
C GLY A 80 7.77 -22.63 -5.81
N GLY A 81 8.99 -22.62 -5.26
CA GLY A 81 9.29 -23.04 -3.89
C GLY A 81 9.36 -21.94 -2.84
N VAL A 82 9.21 -20.66 -3.23
CA VAL A 82 9.39 -19.55 -2.28
C VAL A 82 8.07 -19.04 -1.68
N PRO A 83 8.10 -18.45 -0.47
CA PRO A 83 6.91 -17.82 0.13
C PRO A 83 6.33 -16.73 -0.78
N TRP A 84 5.01 -16.52 -0.69
CA TRP A 84 4.29 -15.54 -1.51
C TRP A 84 4.87 -14.10 -1.39
N GLN A 85 5.32 -13.69 -0.21
CA GLN A 85 5.94 -12.38 0.02
C GLN A 85 7.12 -12.13 -0.92
N ARG A 86 7.95 -13.17 -1.13
CA ARG A 86 9.11 -13.09 -2.02
C ARG A 86 8.73 -12.87 -3.49
N ILE A 87 7.55 -13.36 -3.90
CA ILE A 87 7.04 -13.14 -5.26
C ILE A 87 6.70 -11.66 -5.46
N TYR A 88 6.03 -11.06 -4.50
CA TYR A 88 5.68 -9.64 -4.54
C TYR A 88 6.92 -8.74 -4.46
N ASP A 89 7.90 -9.10 -3.62
CA ASP A 89 9.19 -8.40 -3.57
C ASP A 89 9.95 -8.51 -4.90
N LEU A 90 9.89 -9.68 -5.55
CA LEU A 90 10.50 -9.91 -6.85
C LEU A 90 9.91 -8.98 -7.92
N ILE A 91 8.59 -8.81 -7.96
CA ILE A 91 7.92 -7.90 -8.89
C ILE A 91 8.53 -6.49 -8.76
N SER A 92 8.63 -5.95 -7.56
CA SER A 92 9.20 -4.61 -7.33
C SER A 92 10.68 -4.53 -7.70
N ARG A 93 11.46 -5.59 -7.42
CA ARG A 93 12.91 -5.63 -7.70
C ARG A 93 13.25 -5.77 -9.17
N LEU A 94 12.39 -6.40 -9.96
CA LEU A 94 12.61 -6.55 -11.40
C LEU A 94 12.24 -5.29 -12.18
N ARG A 95 11.42 -4.41 -11.63
CA ARG A 95 10.93 -3.19 -12.31
C ARG A 95 12.04 -2.37 -12.98
N PRO A 96 13.20 -2.09 -12.32
CA PRO A 96 14.28 -1.31 -12.94
C PRO A 96 14.93 -1.98 -14.16
N LEU A 97 14.79 -3.30 -14.34
CA LEU A 97 15.32 -3.99 -15.53
C LEU A 97 14.50 -3.70 -16.78
N PHE A 98 13.29 -3.19 -16.62
CA PHE A 98 12.31 -2.90 -17.66
C PHE A 98 12.03 -1.39 -17.81
N ASP A 99 12.97 -0.53 -17.42
CA ASP A 99 12.83 0.94 -17.48
C ASP A 99 12.92 1.56 -18.89
N GLY A 100 12.94 0.78 -19.95
CA GLY A 100 12.87 1.27 -21.34
C GLY A 100 11.48 1.83 -21.68
N ALA A 101 11.42 2.91 -22.50
CA ALA A 101 10.24 3.77 -22.73
C ALA A 101 8.93 3.05 -23.09
N HIS A 102 8.97 1.85 -23.71
CA HIS A 102 7.76 1.08 -24.04
C HIS A 102 7.60 -0.19 -23.17
N VAL A 103 8.68 -0.73 -22.67
CA VAL A 103 8.68 -1.97 -21.87
C VAL A 103 8.20 -1.69 -20.45
N SER A 104 8.45 -0.49 -19.96
CA SER A 104 8.02 -0.01 -18.65
C SER A 104 6.51 -0.07 -18.45
N ASP A 105 5.77 0.46 -19.41
CA ASP A 105 4.30 0.46 -19.37
C ASP A 105 3.75 -0.96 -19.53
N GLN A 106 4.32 -1.74 -20.44
CA GLN A 106 3.96 -3.16 -20.64
C GLN A 106 4.22 -4.00 -19.39
N TYR A 107 5.32 -3.72 -18.66
CA TYR A 107 5.60 -4.37 -17.38
C TYR A 107 4.52 -4.06 -16.35
N LEU A 108 4.21 -2.77 -16.17
CA LEU A 108 3.21 -2.29 -15.22
C LEU A 108 1.82 -2.87 -15.53
N GLU A 109 1.37 -2.74 -16.77
CA GLU A 109 0.07 -3.26 -17.21
C GLU A 109 0.00 -4.79 -17.15
N GLY A 110 1.05 -5.47 -17.57
CA GLY A 110 1.12 -6.93 -17.56
C GLY A 110 1.07 -7.51 -16.15
N VAL A 111 1.86 -6.95 -15.23
CA VAL A 111 1.82 -7.34 -13.81
C VAL A 111 0.45 -7.08 -13.21
N ASN A 112 -0.11 -5.87 -13.36
CA ASN A 112 -1.42 -5.54 -12.78
C ASN A 112 -2.55 -6.39 -13.36
N ARG A 113 -2.50 -6.72 -14.65
CA ARG A 113 -3.46 -7.66 -15.27
C ARG A 113 -3.38 -9.05 -14.63
N ILE A 114 -2.18 -9.59 -14.39
CA ILE A 114 -1.99 -10.88 -13.74
C ILE A 114 -2.49 -10.82 -12.30
N LEU A 115 -2.07 -9.82 -11.51
CA LEU A 115 -2.51 -9.64 -10.12
C LEU A 115 -4.03 -9.57 -10.02
N ALA A 116 -4.67 -8.77 -10.87
CA ALA A 116 -6.13 -8.65 -10.92
C ALA A 116 -6.81 -9.95 -11.34
N GLY A 117 -6.25 -10.67 -12.33
CA GLY A 117 -6.77 -11.94 -12.84
C GLY A 117 -6.81 -13.03 -11.76
N TYR A 118 -5.85 -13.02 -10.85
CA TYR A 118 -5.80 -13.96 -9.71
C TYR A 118 -6.43 -13.40 -8.43
N GLY A 119 -7.08 -12.24 -8.50
CA GLY A 119 -7.73 -11.63 -7.34
C GLY A 119 -6.76 -11.17 -6.25
N ALA A 120 -5.51 -10.88 -6.59
CA ALA A 120 -4.55 -10.35 -5.64
C ALA A 120 -4.97 -8.95 -5.15
N ALA A 121 -4.78 -8.69 -3.85
CA ALA A 121 -5.12 -7.39 -3.25
C ALA A 121 -3.97 -6.38 -3.38
N TRP A 122 -3.25 -6.40 -4.50
CA TRP A 122 -2.09 -5.58 -4.75
C TRP A 122 -2.09 -5.04 -6.17
N ASP A 123 -1.67 -3.77 -6.33
CA ASP A 123 -1.38 -3.14 -7.61
C ASP A 123 0.05 -2.61 -7.63
N LEU A 124 0.77 -2.83 -8.73
CA LEU A 124 2.06 -2.23 -8.99
C LEU A 124 1.85 -0.81 -9.54
N TRP A 125 2.46 0.18 -8.89
CA TRP A 125 2.37 1.57 -9.33
C TRP A 125 3.60 2.02 -10.12
N ALA A 126 3.49 3.21 -10.72
CA ALA A 126 4.56 3.79 -11.54
C ALA A 126 5.86 4.04 -10.77
N ASP A 127 5.78 4.19 -9.44
CA ASP A 127 6.94 4.29 -8.54
C ASP A 127 7.70 2.95 -8.37
N GLY A 128 7.20 1.87 -8.98
CA GLY A 128 7.79 0.52 -8.91
C GLY A 128 7.43 -0.25 -7.62
N ARG A 129 6.52 0.28 -6.80
CA ARG A 129 6.10 -0.33 -5.54
C ARG A 129 4.72 -0.97 -5.67
N LEU A 130 4.53 -2.04 -4.93
CA LEU A 130 3.23 -2.67 -4.78
C LEU A 130 2.45 -2.03 -3.64
N HIS A 131 1.26 -1.55 -3.95
CA HIS A 131 0.34 -0.96 -2.99
C HIS A 131 -0.89 -1.84 -2.79
N ARG A 132 -1.40 -1.90 -1.56
CA ARG A 132 -2.67 -2.58 -1.29
C ARG A 132 -3.80 -1.90 -2.04
N VAL A 133 -4.61 -2.71 -2.71
CA VAL A 133 -5.83 -2.24 -3.37
C VAL A 133 -6.86 -1.92 -2.29
N LEU A 134 -7.25 -0.68 -2.24
CA LEU A 134 -8.36 -0.20 -1.41
C LEU A 134 -9.64 -0.13 -2.24
N PRO A 135 -10.84 -0.20 -1.63
CA PRO A 135 -12.08 0.16 -2.30
C PRO A 135 -11.95 1.55 -2.97
N ALA A 136 -12.53 1.73 -4.14
CA ALA A 136 -12.32 2.93 -4.97
C ALA A 136 -12.51 4.25 -4.20
N ALA A 137 -13.56 4.34 -3.37
CA ALA A 137 -13.81 5.51 -2.54
C ALA A 137 -12.70 5.75 -1.50
N ALA A 138 -12.19 4.69 -0.86
CA ALA A 138 -11.10 4.78 0.09
C ALA A 138 -9.78 5.19 -0.61
N GLN A 139 -9.50 4.64 -1.80
CA GLN A 139 -8.32 5.03 -2.59
C GLN A 139 -8.37 6.49 -3.00
N GLN A 140 -9.54 6.98 -3.45
CA GLN A 140 -9.73 8.40 -3.77
C GLN A 140 -9.47 9.29 -2.56
N MET A 141 -9.94 8.90 -1.39
CA MET A 141 -9.74 9.62 -0.14
C MET A 141 -8.25 9.67 0.25
N VAL A 142 -7.54 8.55 0.16
CA VAL A 142 -6.09 8.47 0.39
C VAL A 142 -5.34 9.40 -0.57
N ASN A 143 -5.64 9.32 -1.86
CA ASN A 143 -5.00 10.16 -2.87
C ASN A 143 -5.24 11.66 -2.62
N ALA A 144 -6.48 12.03 -2.27
CA ALA A 144 -6.82 13.42 -1.93
C ALA A 144 -6.02 13.92 -0.72
N ALA A 145 -5.89 13.10 0.34
CA ALA A 145 -5.09 13.46 1.50
C ALA A 145 -3.62 13.70 1.15
N PHE A 146 -3.02 12.82 0.34
CA PHE A 146 -1.66 13.02 -0.15
C PHE A 146 -1.51 14.30 -0.98
N GLN A 147 -2.46 14.61 -1.85
CA GLN A 147 -2.46 15.85 -2.63
C GLN A 147 -2.50 17.09 -1.74
N GLU A 148 -3.40 17.14 -0.79
CA GLU A 148 -3.56 18.31 0.09
C GLU A 148 -2.35 18.49 1.02
N LEU A 149 -1.73 17.39 1.48
CA LEU A 149 -0.52 17.40 2.30
C LEU A 149 0.75 17.86 1.55
N GLN A 150 0.74 17.99 0.21
CA GLN A 150 1.87 18.54 -0.56
C GLN A 150 2.18 20.00 -0.23
N ASN A 151 1.29 20.73 0.40
CA ASN A 151 1.57 22.07 0.86
C ASN A 151 2.72 22.05 1.89
N PRO A 152 3.80 22.83 1.71
CA PRO A 152 4.98 22.83 2.59
C PRO A 152 4.66 23.02 4.08
N ARG A 153 3.55 23.69 4.41
CA ARG A 153 3.06 23.84 5.79
C ARG A 153 2.83 22.50 6.48
N TYR A 154 2.49 21.45 5.72
CA TYR A 154 2.17 20.11 6.23
C TYR A 154 3.28 19.08 5.98
N ALA A 155 4.51 19.51 5.69
CA ALA A 155 5.61 18.60 5.32
C ALA A 155 5.85 17.48 6.36
N ALA A 156 5.75 17.78 7.66
CA ALA A 156 5.88 16.78 8.72
C ALA A 156 4.73 15.76 8.68
N ALA A 157 3.49 16.21 8.48
CA ALA A 157 2.33 15.33 8.35
C ALA A 157 2.43 14.45 7.08
N LEU A 158 2.92 15.01 5.96
CA LEU A 158 3.17 14.26 4.73
C LEU A 158 4.21 13.15 4.95
N GLN A 159 5.30 13.43 5.66
CA GLN A 159 6.31 12.42 5.97
C GLN A 159 5.72 11.28 6.82
N LEU A 160 4.93 11.60 7.84
CA LEU A 160 4.23 10.61 8.67
C LEU A 160 3.21 9.81 7.85
N MET A 161 2.50 10.45 6.93
CA MET A 161 1.56 9.79 6.04
C MET A 161 2.25 8.81 5.08
N ASN A 162 3.45 9.18 4.55
CA ASN A 162 4.28 8.27 3.77
C ASN A 162 4.71 7.05 4.59
N ASN A 163 5.20 7.27 5.82
CA ASN A 163 5.59 6.19 6.72
C ASN A 163 4.40 5.27 7.06
N ALA A 164 3.21 5.84 7.26
CA ALA A 164 1.99 5.09 7.49
C ALA A 164 1.63 4.23 6.27
N ARG A 165 1.71 4.79 5.06
CA ARG A 165 1.43 4.07 3.82
C ARG A 165 2.44 2.93 3.60
N ASP A 166 3.73 3.20 3.80
CA ASP A 166 4.77 2.18 3.70
C ASP A 166 4.55 1.02 4.68
N ALA A 167 4.19 1.32 5.93
CA ALA A 167 3.88 0.30 6.92
C ALA A 167 2.59 -0.48 6.59
N TYR A 168 1.57 0.19 6.04
CA TYR A 168 0.31 -0.42 5.64
C TYR A 168 0.48 -1.34 4.43
N ASP A 169 1.37 -1.00 3.50
CA ASP A 169 1.68 -1.77 2.29
C ASP A 169 2.80 -2.81 2.50
N ASP A 170 3.37 -2.92 3.68
CA ASP A 170 4.45 -3.88 3.96
C ASP A 170 3.94 -5.34 4.00
N ARG A 171 4.85 -6.31 3.83
CA ARG A 171 4.56 -7.74 3.74
C ARG A 171 5.49 -8.58 4.63
N PRO A 172 5.07 -8.97 5.82
CA PRO A 172 3.75 -8.73 6.44
C PRO A 172 3.52 -7.25 6.79
N ARG A 173 2.24 -6.83 6.84
CA ARG A 173 1.85 -5.46 7.21
C ARG A 173 2.36 -5.13 8.62
N ARG A 174 2.96 -3.96 8.77
CA ARG A 174 3.39 -3.44 10.06
C ARG A 174 2.26 -2.65 10.72
N ASP A 175 1.29 -3.38 11.25
CA ASP A 175 0.01 -2.87 11.73
C ASP A 175 0.16 -1.74 12.75
N ARG A 176 1.02 -1.92 13.75
CA ARG A 176 1.29 -0.91 14.77
C ARG A 176 1.86 0.36 14.18
N ASP A 177 2.85 0.25 13.29
CA ASP A 177 3.50 1.39 12.66
C ASP A 177 2.53 2.13 11.73
N ALA A 178 1.68 1.41 11.00
CA ALA A 178 0.67 2.00 10.14
C ALA A 178 -0.33 2.85 10.97
N CYS A 179 -0.85 2.30 12.07
CA CYS A 179 -1.76 3.01 12.97
C CYS A 179 -1.08 4.20 13.66
N ALA A 180 0.14 4.03 14.18
CA ALA A 180 0.85 5.08 14.88
C ALA A 180 1.17 6.25 13.96
N ASN A 181 1.75 5.98 12.80
CA ASN A 181 2.14 7.03 11.85
C ASN A 181 0.95 7.78 11.26
N VAL A 182 -0.17 7.09 10.92
CA VAL A 182 -1.35 7.78 10.39
C VAL A 182 -2.03 8.65 11.47
N PHE A 183 -2.04 8.18 12.72
CA PHE A 183 -2.53 8.97 13.84
C PHE A 183 -1.66 10.20 14.08
N ASP A 184 -0.33 10.05 14.10
CA ASP A 184 0.60 11.15 14.30
C ASP A 184 0.54 12.16 13.12
N ALA A 185 0.26 11.71 11.88
CA ALA A 185 -0.03 12.60 10.75
C ALA A 185 -1.31 13.43 11.00
N MET A 186 -2.38 12.80 11.46
CA MET A 186 -3.64 13.47 11.82
C MET A 186 -3.43 14.48 12.96
N GLU A 187 -2.70 14.09 14.01
CA GLU A 187 -2.34 14.97 15.13
C GLU A 187 -1.55 16.18 14.63
N SER A 188 -0.57 15.98 13.74
CA SER A 188 0.23 17.06 13.16
C SER A 188 -0.65 18.07 12.41
N VAL A 189 -1.58 17.60 11.58
CA VAL A 189 -2.54 18.47 10.86
C VAL A 189 -3.43 19.23 11.85
N ALA A 190 -3.95 18.55 12.88
CA ALA A 190 -4.79 19.18 13.90
C ALA A 190 -4.05 20.29 14.65
N LYS A 191 -2.79 20.06 15.03
CA LYS A 191 -1.92 21.07 15.67
C LYS A 191 -1.69 22.29 14.79
N ILE A 192 -1.40 22.08 13.51
CA ILE A 192 -1.16 23.15 12.54
C ILE A 192 -2.44 23.98 12.33
N LYS A 193 -3.58 23.34 12.16
CA LYS A 193 -4.88 24.01 11.92
C LYS A 193 -5.33 24.80 13.14
N SER A 194 -5.07 24.30 14.33
CA SER A 194 -5.41 24.97 15.60
C SER A 194 -4.37 25.99 16.04
N ASN A 195 -3.26 26.14 15.30
CA ASN A 195 -2.11 26.98 15.70
C ASN A 195 -1.55 26.63 17.09
N ARG A 196 -1.46 25.31 17.40
CA ARG A 196 -1.02 24.77 18.70
C ARG A 196 0.07 23.70 18.53
N PRO A 197 1.26 24.06 18.00
CA PRO A 197 2.27 23.08 17.62
C PRO A 197 2.86 22.30 18.79
N ASN A 198 2.86 22.88 20.00
CA ASN A 198 3.49 22.30 21.19
C ASN A 198 2.51 21.57 22.12
N ASP A 199 1.22 21.62 21.82
CA ASP A 199 0.19 21.01 22.68
C ASP A 199 0.12 19.49 22.43
N THR A 200 -0.33 18.73 23.44
CA THR A 200 -0.70 17.32 23.24
C THR A 200 -1.97 17.22 22.40
N PHE A 201 -2.19 16.08 21.75
CA PHE A 201 -3.42 15.86 20.97
C PHE A 201 -4.70 16.07 21.83
N GLY A 202 -4.69 15.61 23.08
CA GLY A 202 -5.80 15.84 24.00
C GLY A 202 -6.10 17.33 24.22
N ALA A 203 -5.07 18.17 24.38
CA ALA A 203 -5.23 19.61 24.53
C ALA A 203 -5.74 20.25 23.23
N VAL A 204 -5.22 19.83 22.07
CA VAL A 204 -5.70 20.28 20.75
C VAL A 204 -7.17 19.93 20.54
N LYS A 205 -7.55 18.66 20.82
CA LYS A 205 -8.94 18.20 20.74
C LYS A 205 -9.87 19.05 21.62
N ASN A 206 -9.50 19.28 22.88
CA ASN A 206 -10.29 20.10 23.79
C ASN A 206 -10.42 21.55 23.30
N TYR A 207 -9.37 22.12 22.70
CA TYR A 207 -9.45 23.45 22.08
C TYR A 207 -10.43 23.46 20.89
N ILE A 208 -10.37 22.46 20.00
CA ILE A 208 -11.30 22.32 18.87
C ILE A 208 -12.75 22.25 19.37
N GLU A 209 -13.01 21.47 20.42
CA GLU A 209 -14.32 21.32 21.07
C GLU A 209 -14.82 22.63 21.68
N GLN A 210 -14.03 23.28 22.52
CA GLN A 210 -14.37 24.52 23.21
C GLN A 210 -14.64 25.69 22.26
N ASN A 211 -13.98 25.72 21.11
CA ASN A 211 -14.15 26.74 20.09
C ASN A 211 -15.17 26.34 19.00
N HIS A 212 -15.89 25.24 19.17
CA HIS A 212 -16.90 24.74 18.24
C HIS A 212 -16.41 24.64 16.78
N LEU A 213 -15.11 24.31 16.58
CA LEU A 213 -14.52 24.20 15.26
C LEU A 213 -14.99 22.96 14.50
N LEU A 214 -15.42 21.93 15.21
CA LEU A 214 -16.01 20.71 14.67
C LEU A 214 -17.28 20.35 15.46
N ARG A 215 -18.16 19.56 14.83
CA ARG A 215 -19.36 19.04 15.48
C ARG A 215 -19.00 18.02 16.56
N GLN A 216 -19.85 17.88 17.56
CA GLN A 216 -19.64 16.97 18.70
C GLN A 216 -19.46 15.51 18.26
N GLU A 217 -20.14 15.09 17.22
CA GLU A 217 -20.02 13.73 16.68
C GLU A 217 -18.60 13.46 16.17
N VAL A 218 -17.97 14.44 15.54
CA VAL A 218 -16.57 14.36 15.09
C VAL A 218 -15.62 14.35 16.29
N ILE A 219 -15.88 15.18 17.31
CA ILE A 219 -15.09 15.16 18.56
C ILE A 219 -15.15 13.78 19.23
N ASN A 220 -16.29 13.11 19.19
CA ASN A 220 -16.43 11.76 19.72
C ASN A 220 -15.57 10.75 18.94
N ILE A 221 -15.49 10.87 17.60
CA ILE A 221 -14.58 10.07 16.77
C ILE A 221 -13.13 10.32 17.16
N LEU A 222 -12.70 11.58 17.28
CA LEU A 222 -11.35 11.95 17.72
C LEU A 222 -11.02 11.38 19.09
N THR A 223 -11.99 11.39 20.00
CA THR A 223 -11.85 10.82 21.35
C THR A 223 -11.64 9.28 21.28
N GLY A 224 -12.42 8.59 20.45
CA GLY A 224 -12.29 7.16 20.22
C GLY A 224 -10.92 6.78 19.61
N LEU A 225 -10.48 7.50 18.57
CA LEU A 225 -9.18 7.28 17.95
C LEU A 225 -8.04 7.52 18.96
N ASN A 226 -8.13 8.55 19.79
CA ASN A 226 -7.14 8.80 20.84
C ASN A 226 -7.13 7.71 21.91
N ALA A 227 -8.28 7.16 22.27
CA ALA A 227 -8.38 6.02 23.17
C ALA A 227 -7.72 4.79 22.59
N MET A 228 -7.97 4.47 21.31
CA MET A 228 -7.30 3.37 20.59
C MET A 228 -5.78 3.56 20.55
N ARG A 229 -5.31 4.79 20.26
CA ARG A 229 -3.87 5.09 20.32
C ARG A 229 -3.27 4.77 21.67
N ASN A 230 -3.89 5.28 22.73
CA ASN A 230 -3.36 5.11 24.08
C ASN A 230 -3.45 3.67 24.58
N GLY A 231 -4.45 2.90 24.14
CA GLY A 231 -4.65 1.52 24.53
C GLY A 231 -3.85 0.50 23.72
N HIS A 232 -3.57 0.75 22.42
CA HIS A 232 -3.12 -0.31 21.52
C HIS A 232 -1.82 -0.01 20.74
N PHE A 233 -1.53 1.27 20.38
CA PHE A 233 -0.39 1.56 19.52
C PHE A 233 0.43 2.81 19.89
N GLY A 234 0.18 3.42 21.05
CA GLY A 234 0.93 4.58 21.55
C GLY A 234 2.37 4.25 21.97
N HIS A 235 3.15 5.30 22.24
CA HIS A 235 4.52 5.15 22.73
C HIS A 235 4.57 4.61 24.16
N GLY A 236 5.54 3.74 24.44
CA GLY A 236 5.80 3.24 25.78
C GLY A 236 4.84 2.16 26.28
N MET A 237 4.05 1.56 25.38
CA MET A 237 3.18 0.43 25.74
C MET A 237 3.99 -0.81 26.10
N GLN A 238 3.59 -1.47 27.18
CA GLN A 238 4.15 -2.76 27.64
C GLN A 238 3.36 -3.95 27.08
N GLU A 239 2.17 -3.71 26.52
CA GLU A 239 1.28 -4.74 26.00
C GLU A 239 1.56 -5.03 24.52
N VAL A 240 1.24 -6.27 24.14
CA VAL A 240 1.33 -6.71 22.74
C VAL A 240 0.26 -6.02 21.93
N PHE A 241 0.62 -5.56 20.73
CA PHE A 241 -0.35 -5.03 19.77
C PHE A 241 -1.37 -6.12 19.41
N ASP A 242 -2.65 -5.85 19.61
CA ASP A 242 -3.75 -6.82 19.53
C ASP A 242 -4.91 -6.42 18.59
N LEU A 243 -4.76 -5.33 17.82
CA LEU A 243 -5.79 -4.95 16.87
C LEU A 243 -5.89 -5.97 15.74
N THR A 244 -7.13 -6.29 15.38
CA THR A 244 -7.43 -7.10 14.19
C THR A 244 -7.14 -6.30 12.90
N ALA A 245 -6.97 -7.00 11.78
CA ALA A 245 -6.75 -6.37 10.48
C ALA A 245 -7.86 -5.35 10.12
N ALA A 246 -9.11 -5.64 10.48
CA ALA A 246 -10.25 -4.74 10.24
C ALA A 246 -10.18 -3.47 11.12
N GLU A 247 -9.70 -3.59 12.37
CA GLU A 247 -9.52 -2.44 13.25
C GLU A 247 -8.35 -1.56 12.80
N VAL A 248 -7.27 -2.16 12.26
CA VAL A 248 -6.18 -1.42 11.61
C VAL A 248 -6.70 -0.62 10.43
N ASP A 249 -7.49 -1.24 9.54
CA ASP A 249 -8.10 -0.57 8.40
C ASP A 249 -9.04 0.56 8.85
N PHE A 250 -9.82 0.33 9.90
CA PHE A 250 -10.68 1.34 10.51
C PHE A 250 -9.87 2.55 11.02
N VAL A 251 -8.80 2.33 11.79
CA VAL A 251 -7.95 3.42 12.29
C VAL A 251 -7.33 4.18 11.14
N TYR A 252 -6.73 3.46 10.17
CA TYR A 252 -6.05 4.03 9.03
C TYR A 252 -6.97 4.95 8.22
N LEU A 253 -8.14 4.48 7.82
CA LEU A 253 -9.07 5.23 6.98
C LEU A 253 -9.75 6.37 7.74
N ASN A 254 -10.07 6.19 9.02
CA ASN A 254 -10.68 7.27 9.81
C ASN A 254 -9.71 8.43 10.06
N CYS A 255 -8.44 8.14 10.37
CA CYS A 255 -7.43 9.19 10.51
C CYS A 255 -7.27 10.00 9.22
N ILE A 256 -7.25 9.33 8.04
CA ILE A 256 -7.20 10.01 6.73
C ILE A 256 -8.45 10.85 6.49
N SER A 257 -9.63 10.35 6.82
CA SER A 257 -10.89 11.11 6.72
C SER A 257 -10.85 12.38 7.58
N VAL A 258 -10.30 12.28 8.79
CA VAL A 258 -10.15 13.42 9.70
C VAL A 258 -9.11 14.42 9.15
N ILE A 259 -7.99 13.97 8.60
CA ILE A 259 -7.00 14.83 7.93
C ILE A 259 -7.71 15.70 6.89
N LEU A 260 -8.45 15.07 5.96
CA LEU A 260 -9.18 15.78 4.91
C LEU A 260 -10.22 16.74 5.47
N LEU A 261 -10.97 16.32 6.48
CA LEU A 261 -11.96 17.19 7.14
C LEU A 261 -11.29 18.43 7.72
N LEU A 262 -10.22 18.27 8.50
CA LEU A 262 -9.48 19.39 9.10
C LEU A 262 -8.90 20.33 8.04
N MET A 263 -8.37 19.80 6.95
CA MET A 263 -7.77 20.61 5.88
C MET A 263 -8.82 21.45 5.13
N ARG A 264 -10.03 20.92 4.96
CA ARG A 264 -11.14 21.55 4.23
C ARG A 264 -12.03 22.46 5.12
N THR A 265 -11.91 22.32 6.43
CA THR A 265 -12.58 23.24 7.36
C THR A 265 -11.82 24.59 7.38
N PRO A 266 -12.52 25.71 7.33
CA PRO A 266 -11.93 27.06 7.33
C PRO A 266 -11.00 27.34 8.51
#